data_e8da6462860fd7f18e5e8d60fe94a088
#
_entry.id   e8da6462860fd7f18e5e8d60fe94a088
#
_cell.length_a   1.000
_cell.length_b   1.000
_cell.length_c   1.000
_cell.angle_alpha   90.00
_cell.angle_beta   90.00
_cell.angle_gamma   90.00
#
_symmetry.space_group_name_H-M   'P 1'
#
loop_
_entity.id
_entity.type
_entity.pdbx_description
1 polymer ?
#
loop_
_entity_poly.entity_id
_entity_poly.type
_entity_poly.pdbx_seq_one_letter_code
_entity_poly.pdbx_strand_id
1 'polypeptide(L)'
;MFESIFGQPQVRQFLRATVAGDKVSHAYLFTGPCGSNKTAAAYAFAQTIVCRQHGCGSCDDCLRTVRRKHPDVHYFAPAGASGYLVEQIREIVSETALTPIRAHKKVYLIDRVDLLGVQAANAFLKTLEEPPADVVLILLGRTRESVLPTIVSRCQVVPFRHIPASEAAGILAQNTGATLPQAKIAIQACNGSITRAIEFAKSTERKVFRSRILEIMAALSVADDGDVLGYANELLVGAKAPLDVVRAAQEAELAASADFLAKSALRQIEARNKRALTAHSVESLNQLGAIIRSWLRDVMMVCAGAPELIINVDVISSINDAAAATDAPRTARALAAVECAHTAITYNVSPETCIDVMLFEIREALYGTDSADRVAV
;
A
#
# COMPACT_ATOMS: atom_id res chain seq x y z
N MET A 1 -16.26 9.75 -14.80
CA MET A 1 -16.61 8.91 -13.63
C MET A 1 -15.90 7.56 -13.74
N PHE A 2 -15.22 7.08 -12.71
CA PHE A 2 -14.48 5.81 -12.65
C PHE A 2 -13.29 5.65 -13.61
N GLU A 3 -12.71 6.72 -14.11
CA GLU A 3 -11.53 6.66 -15.00
C GLU A 3 -10.27 6.19 -14.28
N SER A 4 -10.19 6.45 -12.96
CA SER A 4 -9.10 5.98 -12.10
C SER A 4 -9.14 4.47 -11.80
N ILE A 5 -10.20 3.75 -12.19
CA ILE A 5 -10.32 2.30 -12.03
C ILE A 5 -9.64 1.63 -13.23
N PHE A 6 -8.32 1.55 -13.19
CA PHE A 6 -7.53 0.95 -14.25
C PHE A 6 -7.65 -0.58 -14.29
N GLY A 7 -7.58 -1.17 -15.49
CA GLY A 7 -7.52 -2.61 -15.68
C GLY A 7 -8.75 -3.42 -15.24
N GLN A 8 -9.88 -2.79 -14.90
CA GLN A 8 -11.07 -3.43 -14.35
C GLN A 8 -12.36 -3.02 -15.09
N PRO A 9 -12.52 -3.35 -16.38
CA PRO A 9 -13.66 -2.88 -17.17
C PRO A 9 -15.01 -3.34 -16.64
N GLN A 10 -15.11 -4.59 -16.17
CA GLN A 10 -16.35 -5.16 -15.63
C GLN A 10 -16.75 -4.47 -14.33
N VAL A 11 -15.79 -4.21 -13.44
CA VAL A 11 -16.04 -3.46 -12.19
C VAL A 11 -16.53 -2.04 -12.50
N ARG A 12 -15.88 -1.36 -13.44
CA ARG A 12 -16.33 -0.02 -13.89
C ARG A 12 -17.77 -0.02 -14.41
N GLN A 13 -18.11 -1.01 -15.24
CA GLN A 13 -19.46 -1.15 -15.76
C GLN A 13 -20.48 -1.41 -14.65
N PHE A 14 -20.15 -2.33 -13.74
CA PHE A 14 -20.98 -2.65 -12.59
C PHE A 14 -21.24 -1.43 -11.70
N LEU A 15 -20.19 -0.70 -11.30
CA LEU A 15 -20.33 0.48 -10.44
C LEU A 15 -21.09 1.62 -11.14
N ARG A 16 -20.89 1.81 -12.44
CA ARG A 16 -21.68 2.77 -13.24
C ARG A 16 -23.16 2.41 -13.23
N ALA A 17 -23.50 1.16 -13.48
CA ALA A 17 -24.89 0.70 -13.50
C ALA A 17 -25.55 0.84 -12.13
N THR A 18 -24.79 0.54 -11.05
CA THR A 18 -25.27 0.68 -9.67
C THR A 18 -25.62 2.13 -9.34
N VAL A 19 -24.76 3.09 -9.70
CA VAL A 19 -24.98 4.52 -9.42
C VAL A 19 -26.10 5.06 -10.32
N ALA A 20 -26.11 4.74 -11.61
CA ALA A 20 -27.14 5.20 -12.55
C ALA A 20 -28.54 4.68 -12.21
N GLY A 21 -28.62 3.48 -11.64
CA GLY A 21 -29.89 2.87 -11.22
C GLY A 21 -30.34 3.24 -9.82
N ASP A 22 -29.61 4.08 -9.08
CA ASP A 22 -29.83 4.42 -7.67
C ASP A 22 -29.97 3.16 -6.77
N LYS A 23 -29.21 2.11 -7.10
CA LYS A 23 -29.25 0.80 -6.41
C LYS A 23 -28.00 0.57 -5.54
N VAL A 24 -27.57 1.61 -4.85
CA VAL A 24 -26.41 1.51 -3.96
C VAL A 24 -26.77 0.68 -2.73
N SER A 25 -26.17 -0.51 -2.61
CA SER A 25 -26.31 -1.38 -1.43
C SER A 25 -25.60 -0.75 -0.22
N HIS A 26 -26.02 -1.18 0.96
CA HIS A 26 -25.42 -0.74 2.23
C HIS A 26 -24.00 -1.28 2.46
N ALA A 27 -23.66 -2.46 1.90
CA ALA A 27 -22.35 -3.07 2.09
C ALA A 27 -21.81 -3.73 0.81
N TYR A 28 -20.55 -3.47 0.51
CA TYR A 28 -19.81 -4.07 -0.59
C TYR A 28 -18.56 -4.76 -0.06
N LEU A 29 -18.19 -5.88 -0.68
CA LEU A 29 -16.91 -6.54 -0.47
C LEU A 29 -16.13 -6.58 -1.78
N PHE A 30 -15.09 -5.75 -1.90
CA PHE A 30 -14.18 -5.75 -3.03
C PHE A 30 -13.06 -6.76 -2.78
N THR A 31 -13.02 -7.82 -3.56
CA THR A 31 -12.01 -8.89 -3.43
C THR A 31 -11.06 -8.90 -4.61
N GLY A 32 -9.80 -9.21 -4.37
CA GLY A 32 -8.78 -9.33 -5.42
C GLY A 32 -7.35 -9.18 -4.88
N PRO A 33 -6.33 -9.53 -5.66
CA PRO A 33 -4.93 -9.48 -5.24
C PRO A 33 -4.44 -8.06 -4.99
N CYS A 34 -3.25 -7.94 -4.37
CA CYS A 34 -2.56 -6.65 -4.29
C CYS A 34 -2.34 -6.08 -5.70
N GLY A 35 -2.37 -4.76 -5.85
CA GLY A 35 -2.23 -4.12 -7.16
C GLY A 35 -3.47 -4.14 -8.06
N SER A 36 -4.55 -4.87 -7.71
CA SER A 36 -5.79 -4.92 -8.51
C SER A 36 -6.62 -3.64 -8.55
N ASN A 37 -6.13 -2.56 -7.94
CA ASN A 37 -6.76 -1.22 -7.95
C ASN A 37 -8.04 -1.08 -7.10
N LYS A 38 -8.27 -2.01 -6.12
CA LYS A 38 -9.46 -2.00 -5.25
C LYS A 38 -9.63 -0.70 -4.46
N THR A 39 -8.56 -0.23 -3.83
CA THR A 39 -8.61 0.99 -2.98
C THR A 39 -8.95 2.22 -3.81
N ALA A 40 -8.38 2.37 -5.00
CA ALA A 40 -8.72 3.47 -5.90
C ALA A 40 -10.19 3.38 -6.37
N ALA A 41 -10.66 2.16 -6.66
CA ALA A 41 -12.06 1.93 -7.00
C ALA A 41 -13.01 2.27 -5.84
N ALA A 42 -12.65 1.93 -4.61
CA ALA A 42 -13.41 2.25 -3.41
C ALA A 42 -13.53 3.76 -3.21
N TYR A 43 -12.44 4.52 -3.35
CA TYR A 43 -12.49 5.98 -3.30
C TYR A 43 -13.28 6.60 -4.47
N ALA A 44 -13.13 6.07 -5.68
CA ALA A 44 -13.92 6.53 -6.83
C ALA A 44 -15.42 6.27 -6.64
N PHE A 45 -15.77 5.13 -6.03
CA PHE A 45 -17.16 4.81 -5.69
C PHE A 45 -17.67 5.68 -4.54
N ALA A 46 -16.88 5.86 -3.47
CA ALA A 46 -17.22 6.79 -2.39
C ALA A 46 -17.48 8.23 -2.92
N GLN A 47 -16.65 8.71 -3.86
CA GLN A 47 -16.84 10.00 -4.51
C GLN A 47 -18.20 10.13 -5.18
N THR A 48 -18.70 9.06 -5.82
CA THR A 48 -20.03 9.10 -6.46
C THR A 48 -21.17 9.08 -5.44
N ILE A 49 -20.96 8.43 -4.29
CA ILE A 49 -21.94 8.34 -3.22
C ILE A 49 -22.09 9.66 -2.47
N VAL A 50 -21.00 10.35 -2.15
CA VAL A 50 -21.06 11.62 -1.40
C VAL A 50 -21.39 12.83 -2.28
N CYS A 51 -21.17 12.74 -3.58
CA CYS A 51 -21.47 13.81 -4.53
C CYS A 51 -22.94 13.83 -4.91
N ARG A 52 -23.63 14.96 -4.74
CA ARG A 52 -25.02 15.14 -5.13
C ARG A 52 -25.28 14.97 -6.64
N GLN A 53 -24.24 15.10 -7.47
CA GLN A 53 -24.27 14.90 -8.92
C GLN A 53 -23.61 13.59 -9.34
N HIS A 54 -23.61 12.59 -8.44
CA HIS A 54 -23.09 11.25 -8.71
C HIS A 54 -21.65 11.20 -9.24
N GLY A 55 -20.77 12.06 -8.70
CA GLY A 55 -19.35 12.06 -9.05
C GLY A 55 -18.98 12.99 -10.20
N CYS A 56 -19.44 14.25 -10.18
CA CYS A 56 -19.14 15.26 -11.20
C CYS A 56 -17.65 15.55 -11.41
N GLY A 57 -16.80 15.25 -10.41
CA GLY A 57 -15.34 15.46 -10.46
C GLY A 57 -14.86 16.87 -10.12
N SER A 58 -15.74 17.88 -10.12
CA SER A 58 -15.40 19.30 -9.99
C SER A 58 -15.90 19.95 -8.69
N CYS A 59 -16.93 19.40 -8.04
CA CYS A 59 -17.45 19.95 -6.78
C CYS A 59 -16.48 19.72 -5.62
N ASP A 60 -16.66 20.48 -4.55
CA ASP A 60 -15.79 20.41 -3.37
C ASP A 60 -15.80 19.02 -2.70
N ASP A 61 -16.95 18.32 -2.67
CA ASP A 61 -17.02 16.95 -2.15
C ASP A 61 -16.20 15.98 -3.01
N CYS A 62 -16.25 16.09 -4.34
CA CYS A 62 -15.42 15.31 -5.23
C CYS A 62 -13.92 15.57 -5.03
N LEU A 63 -13.52 16.85 -4.96
CA LEU A 63 -12.12 17.24 -4.78
C LEU A 63 -11.57 16.80 -3.42
N ARG A 64 -12.38 16.92 -2.34
CA ARG A 64 -12.01 16.43 -1.01
C ARG A 64 -11.86 14.91 -0.98
N THR A 65 -12.74 14.17 -1.65
CA THR A 65 -12.67 12.70 -1.71
C THR A 65 -11.41 12.24 -2.43
N VAL A 66 -11.08 12.86 -3.57
CA VAL A 66 -9.82 12.58 -4.31
C VAL A 66 -8.60 12.85 -3.44
N ARG A 67 -8.61 13.92 -2.66
CA ARG A 67 -7.53 14.28 -1.71
C ARG A 67 -7.56 13.46 -0.42
N ARG A 68 -8.52 12.51 -0.26
CA ARG A 68 -8.73 11.71 0.97
C ARG A 68 -8.98 12.56 2.23
N LYS A 69 -9.62 13.72 2.05
CA LYS A 69 -9.92 14.70 3.11
C LYS A 69 -11.41 14.99 3.29
N HIS A 70 -12.28 14.17 2.71
CA HIS A 70 -13.73 14.35 2.87
C HIS A 70 -14.16 13.93 4.28
N PRO A 71 -14.93 14.75 5.05
CA PRO A 71 -15.31 14.45 6.42
C PRO A 71 -16.21 13.21 6.56
N ASP A 72 -17.00 12.88 5.53
CA ASP A 72 -17.92 11.75 5.52
C ASP A 72 -17.38 10.53 4.73
N VAL A 73 -16.09 10.52 4.39
CA VAL A 73 -15.40 9.36 3.80
C VAL A 73 -14.26 8.94 4.72
N HIS A 74 -14.45 7.82 5.40
CA HIS A 74 -13.53 7.32 6.41
C HIS A 74 -12.76 6.11 5.86
N TYR A 75 -11.46 6.06 6.12
CA TYR A 75 -10.62 4.93 5.75
C TYR A 75 -9.99 4.32 7.00
N PHE A 76 -10.16 3.01 7.14
CA PHE A 76 -9.60 2.24 8.24
C PHE A 76 -8.76 1.10 7.68
N ALA A 77 -7.57 0.93 8.25
CA ALA A 77 -6.70 -0.22 8.07
C ALA A 77 -6.45 -0.87 9.43
N PRO A 78 -6.00 -2.13 9.49
CA PRO A 78 -5.70 -2.78 10.75
C PRO A 78 -4.71 -1.95 11.60
N ALA A 79 -5.04 -1.75 12.87
CA ALA A 79 -4.18 -1.03 13.83
C ALA A 79 -3.28 -1.99 14.62
N GLY A 80 -3.66 -3.25 14.74
CA GLY A 80 -2.87 -4.29 15.42
C GLY A 80 -1.89 -4.97 14.46
N ALA A 81 -0.81 -5.51 15.01
CA ALA A 81 0.23 -6.24 14.27
C ALA A 81 -0.36 -7.45 13.50
N SER A 82 -1.33 -8.15 14.09
CA SER A 82 -1.97 -9.34 13.51
C SER A 82 -3.31 -9.07 12.84
N GLY A 83 -3.81 -7.82 12.86
CA GLY A 83 -5.10 -7.47 12.26
C GLY A 83 -5.85 -6.38 13.03
N TYR A 84 -7.17 -6.38 12.89
CA TYR A 84 -8.04 -5.43 13.56
C TYR A 84 -8.20 -5.73 15.05
N LEU A 85 -8.02 -4.71 15.88
CA LEU A 85 -8.38 -4.77 17.30
C LEU A 85 -9.91 -4.68 17.46
N VAL A 86 -10.46 -5.35 18.46
CA VAL A 86 -11.92 -5.31 18.74
C VAL A 86 -12.36 -3.89 19.06
N GLU A 87 -11.55 -3.13 19.81
CA GLU A 87 -11.79 -1.73 20.16
C GLU A 87 -11.85 -0.85 18.91
N GLN A 88 -10.99 -1.09 17.91
CA GLN A 88 -11.01 -0.37 16.64
C GLN A 88 -12.32 -0.60 15.89
N ILE A 89 -12.83 -1.83 15.87
CA ILE A 89 -14.12 -2.13 15.25
C ILE A 89 -15.29 -1.51 16.02
N ARG A 90 -15.24 -1.51 17.36
CA ARG A 90 -16.24 -0.82 18.18
C ARG A 90 -16.25 0.69 17.94
N GLU A 91 -15.08 1.30 17.75
CA GLU A 91 -14.95 2.71 17.35
C GLU A 91 -15.63 2.97 16.00
N ILE A 92 -15.34 2.13 14.97
CA ILE A 92 -15.98 2.22 13.66
C ILE A 92 -17.51 2.11 13.78
N VAL A 93 -17.99 1.13 14.53
CA VAL A 93 -19.44 0.93 14.78
C VAL A 93 -20.06 2.15 15.44
N SER A 94 -19.42 2.72 16.46
CA SER A 94 -19.92 3.92 17.12
C SER A 94 -19.94 5.15 16.21
N GLU A 95 -18.95 5.30 15.33
CA GLU A 95 -18.91 6.37 14.34
C GLU A 95 -20.01 6.24 13.26
N THR A 96 -20.45 5.01 12.93
CA THR A 96 -21.54 4.83 11.97
C THR A 96 -22.88 5.36 12.48
N ALA A 97 -23.10 5.39 13.79
CA ALA A 97 -24.32 5.92 14.40
C ALA A 97 -24.44 7.45 14.34
N LEU A 98 -23.35 8.16 14.02
CA LEU A 98 -23.36 9.62 13.90
C LEU A 98 -23.90 10.06 12.54
N THR A 99 -24.63 11.16 12.48
CA THR A 99 -25.13 11.75 11.23
C THR A 99 -23.98 12.25 10.34
N PRO A 100 -24.15 12.25 9.00
CA PRO A 100 -23.20 12.86 8.08
C PRO A 100 -22.97 14.34 8.40
N ILE A 101 -21.74 14.82 8.21
CA ILE A 101 -21.37 16.22 8.48
C ILE A 101 -21.72 17.12 7.29
N ARG A 102 -21.51 16.63 6.06
CA ARG A 102 -21.60 17.45 4.85
C ARG A 102 -22.39 16.75 3.73
N ALA A 103 -22.12 15.50 3.48
CA ALA A 103 -22.79 14.72 2.44
C ALA A 103 -24.16 14.19 2.91
N HIS A 104 -24.92 13.59 2.01
CA HIS A 104 -26.18 12.91 2.35
C HIS A 104 -25.94 11.46 2.85
N LYS A 105 -24.73 10.92 2.64
CA LYS A 105 -24.31 9.61 3.11
C LYS A 105 -22.88 9.65 3.63
N LYS A 106 -22.57 8.76 4.58
CA LYS A 106 -21.21 8.45 5.04
C LYS A 106 -20.71 7.18 4.37
N VAL A 107 -19.45 7.15 4.01
CA VAL A 107 -18.81 5.99 3.40
C VAL A 107 -17.63 5.54 4.26
N TYR A 108 -17.63 4.26 4.62
CA TYR A 108 -16.56 3.64 5.39
C TYR A 108 -15.80 2.65 4.51
N LEU A 109 -14.53 2.95 4.26
CA LEU A 109 -13.59 2.08 3.56
C LEU A 109 -12.81 1.28 4.60
N ILE A 110 -13.00 -0.04 4.66
CA ILE A 110 -12.36 -0.91 5.64
C ILE A 110 -11.43 -1.84 4.90
N ASP A 111 -10.12 -1.57 4.99
CA ASP A 111 -9.09 -2.29 4.25
C ASP A 111 -8.69 -3.58 4.96
N ARG A 112 -8.24 -4.57 4.19
CA ARG A 112 -7.74 -5.86 4.70
C ARG A 112 -8.69 -6.54 5.68
N VAL A 113 -9.95 -6.62 5.33
CA VAL A 113 -10.96 -7.33 6.15
C VAL A 113 -10.68 -8.83 6.27
N ASP A 114 -9.79 -9.38 5.46
CA ASP A 114 -9.19 -10.69 5.61
C ASP A 114 -8.39 -10.85 6.93
N LEU A 115 -8.05 -9.75 7.59
CA LEU A 115 -7.40 -9.71 8.91
C LEU A 115 -8.38 -9.42 10.07
N LEU A 116 -9.68 -9.49 9.83
CA LEU A 116 -10.67 -9.44 10.89
C LEU A 116 -10.72 -10.78 11.63
N GLY A 117 -10.23 -10.80 12.86
CA GLY A 117 -10.42 -11.95 13.75
C GLY A 117 -11.90 -12.14 14.13
N VAL A 118 -12.27 -13.34 14.54
CA VAL A 118 -13.67 -13.72 14.85
C VAL A 118 -14.35 -12.77 15.84
N GLN A 119 -13.63 -12.34 16.88
CA GLN A 119 -14.18 -11.43 17.90
C GLN A 119 -14.47 -10.03 17.33
N ALA A 120 -13.54 -9.50 16.53
CA ALA A 120 -13.71 -8.21 15.86
C ALA A 120 -14.83 -8.26 14.81
N ALA A 121 -14.91 -9.35 14.06
CA ALA A 121 -15.98 -9.58 13.10
C ALA A 121 -17.36 -9.63 13.78
N ASN A 122 -17.50 -10.37 14.87
CA ASN A 122 -18.77 -10.45 15.62
C ASN A 122 -19.26 -9.08 16.11
N ALA A 123 -18.34 -8.21 16.54
CA ALA A 123 -18.69 -6.84 16.92
C ALA A 123 -19.22 -6.00 15.74
N PHE A 124 -18.89 -6.39 14.50
CA PHE A 124 -19.28 -5.68 13.28
C PHE A 124 -20.54 -6.22 12.60
N LEU A 125 -20.93 -7.49 12.89
CA LEU A 125 -22.04 -8.16 12.19
C LEU A 125 -23.37 -7.41 12.30
N LYS A 126 -23.70 -6.88 13.47
CA LYS A 126 -24.95 -6.12 13.66
C LYS A 126 -25.04 -4.89 12.75
N THR A 127 -23.93 -4.17 12.59
CA THR A 127 -23.86 -3.01 11.70
C THR A 127 -23.92 -3.40 10.22
N LEU A 128 -23.44 -4.59 9.86
CA LEU A 128 -23.58 -5.13 8.52
C LEU A 128 -24.98 -5.63 8.20
N GLU A 129 -25.73 -6.11 9.21
CA GLU A 129 -27.11 -6.57 9.05
C GLU A 129 -28.08 -5.40 8.97
N GLU A 130 -27.95 -4.45 9.90
CA GLU A 130 -28.85 -3.31 10.06
C GLU A 130 -28.05 -2.00 10.12
N PRO A 131 -27.41 -1.58 9.02
CA PRO A 131 -26.68 -0.34 8.99
C PRO A 131 -27.62 0.86 9.04
N PRO A 132 -27.18 2.01 9.58
CA PRO A 132 -27.92 3.27 9.44
C PRO A 132 -28.18 3.58 7.97
N ALA A 133 -29.34 4.17 7.65
CA ALA A 133 -29.81 4.39 6.28
C ALA A 133 -28.88 5.26 5.42
N ASP A 134 -28.09 6.14 6.07
CA ASP A 134 -27.14 7.06 5.47
C ASP A 134 -25.69 6.54 5.44
N VAL A 135 -25.47 5.25 5.74
CA VAL A 135 -24.15 4.62 5.79
C VAL A 135 -23.95 3.63 4.65
N VAL A 136 -22.79 3.69 4.01
CA VAL A 136 -22.32 2.69 3.03
C VAL A 136 -20.97 2.16 3.47
N LEU A 137 -20.87 0.84 3.56
CA LEU A 137 -19.66 0.12 3.95
C LEU A 137 -19.00 -0.49 2.71
N ILE A 138 -17.71 -0.21 2.49
CA ILE A 138 -16.92 -0.80 1.40
C ILE A 138 -15.74 -1.52 2.03
N LEU A 139 -15.82 -2.83 2.07
CA LEU A 139 -14.83 -3.72 2.63
C LEU A 139 -13.86 -4.16 1.54
N LEU A 140 -12.55 -4.17 1.82
CA LEU A 140 -11.51 -4.58 0.88
C LEU A 140 -10.81 -5.84 1.43
N GLY A 141 -10.81 -6.92 0.66
CA GLY A 141 -10.19 -8.19 1.01
C GLY A 141 -9.29 -8.73 -0.11
N ARG A 142 -8.45 -9.71 0.21
CA ARG A 142 -7.57 -10.36 -0.79
C ARG A 142 -8.34 -11.34 -1.67
N THR A 143 -9.05 -12.26 -1.06
CA THR A 143 -9.91 -13.23 -1.74
C THR A 143 -11.22 -13.34 -0.97
N ARG A 144 -12.23 -13.90 -1.61
CA ARG A 144 -13.53 -14.15 -0.95
C ARG A 144 -13.38 -15.16 0.18
N GLU A 145 -12.54 -16.16 -0.02
CA GLU A 145 -12.31 -17.29 0.91
C GLU A 145 -11.52 -16.88 2.14
N SER A 146 -10.70 -15.81 2.03
CA SER A 146 -9.93 -15.27 3.17
C SER A 146 -10.78 -14.42 4.11
N VAL A 147 -12.00 -14.05 3.72
CA VAL A 147 -12.92 -13.27 4.53
C VAL A 147 -13.95 -14.20 5.20
N LEU A 148 -14.27 -13.94 6.46
CA LEU A 148 -15.23 -14.74 7.21
C LEU A 148 -16.58 -14.87 6.47
N PRO A 149 -17.13 -16.07 6.32
CA PRO A 149 -18.38 -16.30 5.59
C PRO A 149 -19.57 -15.46 6.10
N THR A 150 -19.58 -15.16 7.40
CA THR A 150 -20.57 -14.30 8.05
C THR A 150 -20.58 -12.87 7.55
N ILE A 151 -19.41 -12.33 7.13
CA ILE A 151 -19.27 -11.02 6.50
C ILE A 151 -19.65 -11.11 5.03
N VAL A 152 -19.12 -12.12 4.33
CA VAL A 152 -19.35 -12.32 2.89
C VAL A 152 -20.84 -12.40 2.56
N SER A 153 -21.63 -13.11 3.40
CA SER A 153 -23.07 -13.31 3.19
C SER A 153 -23.91 -12.02 3.29
N ARG A 154 -23.36 -10.96 3.88
CA ARG A 154 -24.03 -9.67 4.10
C ARG A 154 -23.54 -8.55 3.16
N CYS A 155 -22.58 -8.85 2.29
CA CYS A 155 -21.98 -7.90 1.38
C CYS A 155 -22.24 -8.25 -0.08
N GLN A 156 -22.43 -7.24 -0.91
CA GLN A 156 -22.38 -7.42 -2.36
C GLN A 156 -20.93 -7.60 -2.78
N VAL A 157 -20.56 -8.81 -3.22
CA VAL A 157 -19.19 -9.13 -3.62
C VAL A 157 -18.89 -8.59 -5.01
N VAL A 158 -17.78 -7.86 -5.13
CA VAL A 158 -17.27 -7.30 -6.39
C VAL A 158 -15.84 -7.83 -6.59
N PRO A 159 -15.65 -8.79 -7.50
CA PRO A 159 -14.35 -9.39 -7.74
C PRO A 159 -13.48 -8.51 -8.65
N PHE A 160 -12.24 -8.28 -8.25
CA PHE A 160 -11.21 -7.61 -9.01
C PHE A 160 -10.22 -8.64 -9.54
N ARG A 161 -9.96 -8.61 -10.84
CA ARG A 161 -8.98 -9.50 -11.46
C ARG A 161 -7.54 -9.05 -11.16
N HIS A 162 -6.61 -9.96 -11.27
CA HIS A 162 -5.19 -9.62 -11.36
C HIS A 162 -4.96 -8.81 -12.65
N ILE A 163 -4.17 -7.74 -12.55
CA ILE A 163 -3.72 -6.95 -13.70
C ILE A 163 -2.30 -7.41 -14.03
N PRO A 164 -2.05 -8.02 -15.21
CA PRO A 164 -0.71 -8.42 -15.61
C PRO A 164 0.25 -7.22 -15.63
N ALA A 165 1.52 -7.43 -15.25
CA ALA A 165 2.50 -6.35 -15.19
C ALA A 165 2.70 -5.62 -16.53
N SER A 166 2.58 -6.33 -17.65
CA SER A 166 2.64 -5.75 -19.00
C SER A 166 1.47 -4.82 -19.28
N GLU A 167 0.24 -5.21 -18.90
CA GLU A 167 -0.96 -4.37 -19.01
C GLU A 167 -0.86 -3.14 -18.10
N ALA A 168 -0.43 -3.35 -16.85
CA ALA A 168 -0.22 -2.27 -15.89
C ALA A 168 0.82 -1.25 -16.38
N ALA A 169 1.93 -1.70 -16.96
CA ALA A 169 2.96 -0.84 -17.55
C ALA A 169 2.43 -0.06 -18.76
N GLY A 170 1.63 -0.69 -19.63
CA GLY A 170 0.97 -0.01 -20.75
C GLY A 170 0.03 1.10 -20.29
N ILE A 171 -0.79 0.83 -19.27
CA ILE A 171 -1.69 1.82 -18.67
C ILE A 171 -0.88 3.00 -18.07
N LEU A 172 0.22 2.69 -17.37
CA LEU A 172 1.08 3.72 -16.77
C LEU A 172 1.72 4.58 -17.84
N ALA A 173 2.30 3.98 -18.89
CA ALA A 173 2.91 4.71 -20.00
C ALA A 173 1.93 5.69 -20.66
N GLN A 174 0.70 5.28 -20.91
CA GLN A 174 -0.36 6.12 -21.47
C GLN A 174 -0.73 7.32 -20.55
N ASN A 175 -0.68 7.13 -19.23
CA ASN A 175 -1.07 8.17 -18.27
C ASN A 175 0.06 9.11 -17.84
N THR A 176 1.31 8.77 -18.12
CA THR A 176 2.48 9.54 -17.64
C THR A 176 3.42 9.97 -18.75
N GLY A 177 3.31 9.39 -19.95
CA GLY A 177 4.28 9.58 -21.03
C GLY A 177 5.62 8.86 -20.80
N ALA A 178 5.73 8.02 -19.76
CA ALA A 178 6.93 7.22 -19.52
C ALA A 178 7.12 6.14 -20.60
N THR A 179 8.37 5.77 -20.88
CA THR A 179 8.67 4.64 -21.76
C THR A 179 8.21 3.30 -21.12
N LEU A 180 7.98 2.27 -21.90
CA LEU A 180 7.60 0.95 -21.38
C LEU A 180 8.59 0.38 -20.34
N PRO A 181 9.93 0.46 -20.55
CA PRO A 181 10.90 0.06 -19.51
C PRO A 181 10.73 0.84 -18.20
N GLN A 182 10.64 2.17 -18.28
CA GLN A 182 10.41 3.01 -17.09
C GLN A 182 9.09 2.68 -16.39
N ALA A 183 8.04 2.38 -17.16
CA ALA A 183 6.76 1.97 -16.63
C ALA A 183 6.83 0.63 -15.90
N LYS A 184 7.54 -0.37 -16.45
CA LYS A 184 7.77 -1.67 -15.79
C LYS A 184 8.51 -1.50 -14.46
N ILE A 185 9.58 -0.70 -14.45
CA ILE A 185 10.33 -0.36 -13.23
C ILE A 185 9.40 0.26 -12.16
N ALA A 186 8.60 1.26 -12.53
CA ALA A 186 7.71 1.93 -11.60
C ALA A 186 6.61 1.00 -11.04
N ILE A 187 6.03 0.15 -11.89
CA ILE A 187 5.05 -0.88 -11.46
C ILE A 187 5.67 -1.83 -10.45
N GLN A 188 6.90 -2.29 -10.72
CA GLN A 188 7.59 -3.22 -9.82
C GLN A 188 7.96 -2.55 -8.48
N ALA A 189 8.49 -1.32 -8.51
CA ALA A 189 8.81 -0.54 -7.32
C ALA A 189 7.57 -0.24 -6.44
N CYS A 190 6.37 -0.37 -7.00
CA CYS A 190 5.09 -0.12 -6.31
C CYS A 190 4.26 -1.39 -6.09
N ASN A 191 4.87 -2.59 -6.09
CA ASN A 191 4.18 -3.88 -5.88
C ASN A 191 2.94 -4.06 -6.78
N GLY A 192 3.04 -3.66 -8.06
CA GLY A 192 1.95 -3.78 -9.04
C GLY A 192 0.85 -2.72 -8.94
N SER A 193 0.92 -1.77 -8.02
CA SER A 193 -0.09 -0.72 -7.86
C SER A 193 0.07 0.37 -8.93
N ILE A 194 -0.86 0.42 -9.89
CA ILE A 194 -0.83 1.41 -10.98
C ILE A 194 -0.93 2.84 -10.45
N THR A 195 -1.83 3.10 -9.49
CA THR A 195 -2.01 4.44 -8.92
C THR A 195 -0.72 4.95 -8.26
N ARG A 196 -0.06 4.11 -7.46
CA ARG A 196 1.22 4.44 -6.81
C ARG A 196 2.35 4.58 -7.82
N ALA A 197 2.36 3.74 -8.85
CA ALA A 197 3.36 3.81 -9.90
C ALA A 197 3.24 5.11 -10.74
N ILE A 198 2.02 5.63 -10.93
CA ILE A 198 1.80 6.95 -11.54
C ILE A 198 2.38 8.06 -10.65
N GLU A 199 2.16 8.02 -9.35
CA GLU A 199 2.75 8.97 -8.39
C GLU A 199 4.27 8.86 -8.35
N PHE A 200 4.80 7.62 -8.33
CA PHE A 200 6.24 7.36 -8.38
C PHE A 200 6.87 7.91 -9.67
N ALA A 201 6.26 7.67 -10.82
CA ALA A 201 6.78 8.14 -12.11
C ALA A 201 6.83 9.67 -12.23
N LYS A 202 5.98 10.38 -11.49
CA LYS A 202 5.91 11.84 -11.44
C LYS A 202 6.85 12.47 -10.41
N SER A 203 7.28 11.73 -9.38
CA SER A 203 8.14 12.25 -8.29
C SER A 203 9.61 12.04 -8.60
N THR A 204 10.37 13.14 -8.72
CA THR A 204 11.82 13.12 -8.86
C THR A 204 12.50 12.57 -7.60
N GLU A 205 12.00 12.94 -6.40
CA GLU A 205 12.54 12.52 -5.11
C GLU A 205 12.47 10.98 -4.95
N ARG A 206 11.34 10.37 -5.32
CA ARG A 206 11.17 8.90 -5.26
C ARG A 206 12.10 8.18 -6.24
N LYS A 207 12.36 8.76 -7.41
CA LYS A 207 13.32 8.22 -8.39
C LYS A 207 14.76 8.30 -7.86
N VAL A 208 15.14 9.43 -7.27
CA VAL A 208 16.46 9.61 -6.64
C VAL A 208 16.63 8.62 -5.48
N PHE A 209 15.63 8.48 -4.63
CA PHE A 209 15.67 7.51 -3.53
C PHE A 209 15.82 6.08 -4.03
N ARG A 210 15.07 5.68 -5.09
CA ARG A 210 15.26 4.37 -5.74
C ARG A 210 16.70 4.19 -6.24
N SER A 211 17.27 5.17 -6.96
CA SER A 211 18.64 5.08 -7.45
C SER A 211 19.61 4.84 -6.30
N ARG A 212 19.41 5.56 -5.19
CA ARG A 212 20.26 5.41 -4.00
C ARG A 212 20.14 4.03 -3.36
N ILE A 213 18.93 3.45 -3.27
CA ILE A 213 18.75 2.07 -2.81
C ILE A 213 19.56 1.09 -3.68
N LEU A 214 19.51 1.23 -5.01
CA LEU A 214 20.21 0.35 -5.94
C LEU A 214 21.73 0.51 -5.88
N GLU A 215 22.23 1.72 -5.66
CA GLU A 215 23.65 1.98 -5.40
C GLU A 215 24.12 1.29 -4.12
N ILE A 216 23.35 1.37 -3.03
CA ILE A 216 23.65 0.67 -1.77
C ILE A 216 23.67 -0.84 -2.00
N MET A 217 22.69 -1.40 -2.70
CA MET A 217 22.67 -2.84 -3.01
C MET A 217 23.91 -3.29 -3.78
N ALA A 218 24.38 -2.49 -4.73
CA ALA A 218 25.63 -2.76 -5.47
C ALA A 218 26.87 -2.65 -4.57
N ALA A 219 26.88 -1.70 -3.63
CA ALA A 219 28.02 -1.45 -2.74
C ALA A 219 28.18 -2.51 -1.63
N LEU A 220 27.16 -3.32 -1.33
CA LEU A 220 27.23 -4.35 -0.28
C LEU A 220 28.37 -5.37 -0.48
N SER A 221 28.84 -5.57 -1.71
CA SER A 221 29.92 -6.52 -2.02
C SER A 221 31.27 -6.14 -1.38
N VAL A 222 31.49 -4.87 -1.11
CA VAL A 222 32.75 -4.32 -0.55
C VAL A 222 32.53 -3.63 0.81
N ALA A 223 31.31 -3.59 1.31
CA ALA A 223 30.93 -2.88 2.51
C ALA A 223 31.41 -3.62 3.77
N ASP A 224 31.98 -2.91 4.73
CA ASP A 224 32.23 -3.42 6.09
C ASP A 224 30.97 -3.30 6.96
N ASP A 225 31.07 -3.73 8.24
CA ASP A 225 29.91 -3.68 9.15
C ASP A 225 29.46 -2.26 9.48
N GLY A 226 30.40 -1.31 9.54
CA GLY A 226 30.12 0.11 9.75
C GLY A 226 29.39 0.73 8.57
N ASP A 227 29.82 0.38 7.35
CA ASP A 227 29.16 0.82 6.12
C ASP A 227 27.71 0.31 6.04
N VAL A 228 27.49 -0.97 6.38
CA VAL A 228 26.13 -1.57 6.35
C VAL A 228 25.20 -0.85 7.32
N LEU A 229 25.64 -0.54 8.55
CA LEU A 229 24.83 0.24 9.50
C LEU A 229 24.58 1.66 9.01
N GLY A 230 25.58 2.29 8.36
CA GLY A 230 25.44 3.58 7.73
C GLY A 230 24.36 3.57 6.61
N TYR A 231 24.43 2.56 5.74
CA TYR A 231 23.42 2.37 4.68
C TYR A 231 22.02 2.11 5.22
N ALA A 232 21.90 1.29 6.26
CA ALA A 232 20.60 1.02 6.89
C ALA A 232 19.96 2.29 7.45
N ASN A 233 20.73 3.12 8.14
CA ASN A 233 20.27 4.42 8.63
C ASN A 233 19.88 5.36 7.48
N GLU A 234 20.67 5.43 6.42
CA GLU A 234 20.37 6.25 5.24
C GLU A 234 19.05 5.83 4.58
N LEU A 235 18.84 4.53 4.38
CA LEU A 235 17.60 3.99 3.82
C LEU A 235 16.38 4.31 4.70
N LEU A 236 16.54 4.23 6.02
CA LEU A 236 15.48 4.56 6.96
C LEU A 236 15.11 6.05 6.92
N VAL A 237 16.12 6.93 6.90
CA VAL A 237 15.92 8.38 6.78
C VAL A 237 15.22 8.72 5.45
N GLY A 238 15.70 8.15 4.34
CA GLY A 238 15.08 8.34 3.03
C GLY A 238 13.64 7.84 2.95
N ALA A 239 13.33 6.70 3.59
CA ALA A 239 11.97 6.19 3.68
C ALA A 239 11.05 7.07 4.56
N LYS A 240 11.59 7.73 5.58
CA LYS A 240 10.84 8.65 6.46
C LYS A 240 10.66 10.06 5.87
N ALA A 241 11.51 10.52 4.98
CA ALA A 241 11.48 11.88 4.45
C ALA A 241 10.09 12.33 3.91
N PRO A 242 9.32 11.52 3.17
CA PRO A 242 7.97 11.91 2.75
C PRO A 242 6.99 12.10 3.90
N LEU A 243 7.23 11.47 5.07
CA LEU A 243 6.36 11.57 6.24
C LEU A 243 6.46 12.93 6.92
N ASP A 244 7.62 13.55 6.91
CA ASP A 244 7.84 14.85 7.54
C ASP A 244 7.05 15.94 6.83
N VAL A 245 6.94 15.86 5.51
CA VAL A 245 6.08 16.77 4.71
C VAL A 245 4.60 16.59 5.07
N VAL A 246 4.15 15.32 5.20
CA VAL A 246 2.77 15.03 5.59
C VAL A 246 2.49 15.50 7.01
N ARG A 247 3.42 15.27 7.94
CA ARG A 247 3.32 15.70 9.34
C ARG A 247 3.22 17.22 9.44
N ALA A 248 4.11 17.96 8.80
CA ALA A 248 4.09 19.42 8.79
C ALA A 248 2.77 19.99 8.24
N ALA A 249 2.24 19.39 7.16
CA ALA A 249 0.95 19.79 6.59
C ALA A 249 -0.22 19.51 7.55
N GLN A 250 -0.20 18.40 8.29
CA GLN A 250 -1.21 18.04 9.28
C GLN A 250 -1.16 18.94 10.52
N GLU A 251 0.04 19.28 10.99
CA GLU A 251 0.23 20.21 12.12
C GLU A 251 -0.26 21.63 11.77
N ALA A 252 0.03 22.09 10.55
CA ALA A 252 -0.48 23.38 10.07
C ALA A 252 -2.02 23.39 9.97
N GLU A 253 -2.63 22.31 9.47
CA GLU A 253 -4.10 22.18 9.40
C GLU A 253 -4.74 22.14 10.80
N LEU A 254 -4.11 21.45 11.75
CA LEU A 254 -4.57 21.36 13.13
C LEU A 254 -4.49 22.73 13.82
N ALA A 255 -3.36 23.42 13.68
CA ALA A 255 -3.16 24.77 14.24
C ALA A 255 -4.18 25.78 13.70
N ALA A 256 -4.45 25.76 12.39
CA ALA A 256 -5.45 26.62 11.75
C ALA A 256 -6.90 26.33 12.22
N SER A 257 -7.15 25.13 12.72
CA SER A 257 -8.48 24.68 13.17
C SER A 257 -8.68 24.77 14.68
N ALA A 258 -7.62 25.00 15.46
CA ALA A 258 -7.62 24.91 16.92
C ALA A 258 -8.60 25.90 17.60
N ASP A 259 -8.73 27.11 17.04
CA ASP A 259 -9.56 28.18 17.62
C ASP A 259 -11.06 28.01 17.29
N PHE A 260 -11.39 27.17 16.29
CA PHE A 260 -12.77 27.08 15.78
C PHE A 260 -13.44 25.74 16.07
N LEU A 261 -12.70 24.71 16.53
CA LEU A 261 -13.23 23.39 16.75
C LEU A 261 -13.32 23.02 18.23
N ALA A 262 -14.36 22.25 18.58
CA ALA A 262 -14.49 21.65 19.91
C ALA A 262 -13.33 20.69 20.20
N LYS A 263 -12.91 20.56 21.46
CA LYS A 263 -11.83 19.67 21.91
C LYS A 263 -12.02 18.20 21.46
N SER A 264 -13.25 17.72 21.38
CA SER A 264 -13.58 16.37 20.89
C SER A 264 -13.27 16.22 19.41
N ALA A 265 -13.58 17.21 18.57
CA ALA A 265 -13.28 17.20 17.14
C ALA A 265 -11.77 17.28 16.88
N LEU A 266 -11.02 18.08 17.64
CA LEU A 266 -9.56 18.14 17.56
C LEU A 266 -8.93 16.77 17.85
N ARG A 267 -9.37 16.09 18.93
CA ARG A 267 -8.88 14.74 19.24
C ARG A 267 -9.16 13.72 18.13
N GLN A 268 -10.31 13.81 17.46
CA GLN A 268 -10.63 12.93 16.32
C GLN A 268 -9.71 13.22 15.12
N ILE A 269 -9.41 14.49 14.84
CA ILE A 269 -8.46 14.88 13.78
C ILE A 269 -7.07 14.39 14.12
N GLU A 270 -6.58 14.55 15.35
CA GLU A 270 -5.29 14.04 15.81
C GLU A 270 -5.18 12.51 15.65
N ALA A 271 -6.20 11.78 16.10
CA ALA A 271 -6.25 10.32 15.95
C ALA A 271 -6.23 9.89 14.48
N ARG A 272 -7.00 10.59 13.63
CA ARG A 272 -6.99 10.36 12.16
C ARG A 272 -5.60 10.64 11.58
N ASN A 273 -4.99 11.74 11.93
CA ASN A 273 -3.67 12.15 11.44
C ASN A 273 -2.60 11.15 11.86
N LYS A 274 -2.61 10.69 13.11
CA LYS A 274 -1.71 9.63 13.60
C LYS A 274 -1.86 8.33 12.82
N ARG A 275 -3.12 7.89 12.57
CA ARG A 275 -3.37 6.68 11.73
C ARG A 275 -2.84 6.86 10.31
N ALA A 276 -3.04 8.03 9.71
CA ALA A 276 -2.55 8.34 8.37
C ALA A 276 -1.01 8.30 8.30
N LEU A 277 -0.32 8.90 9.27
CA LEU A 277 1.15 8.85 9.35
C LEU A 277 1.66 7.41 9.49
N THR A 278 1.04 6.60 10.34
CA THR A 278 1.40 5.19 10.48
C THR A 278 1.22 4.43 9.17
N ALA A 279 0.09 4.63 8.49
CA ALA A 279 -0.16 3.99 7.19
C ALA A 279 0.86 4.43 6.13
N HIS A 280 1.22 5.71 6.07
CA HIS A 280 2.27 6.20 5.17
C HIS A 280 3.65 5.65 5.50
N SER A 281 3.99 5.49 6.79
CA SER A 281 5.26 4.89 7.22
C SER A 281 5.40 3.45 6.74
N VAL A 282 4.38 2.63 7.01
CA VAL A 282 4.34 1.24 6.51
C VAL A 282 4.44 1.19 4.99
N GLU A 283 3.77 2.10 4.30
CA GLU A 283 3.82 2.22 2.84
C GLU A 283 5.22 2.50 2.31
N SER A 284 5.94 3.45 2.92
CA SER A 284 7.30 3.82 2.51
C SER A 284 8.28 2.66 2.71
N LEU A 285 8.17 1.94 3.84
CA LEU A 285 8.96 0.74 4.12
C LEU A 285 8.63 -0.40 3.13
N ASN A 286 7.36 -0.58 2.79
CA ASN A 286 6.95 -1.54 1.77
C ASN A 286 7.52 -1.20 0.39
N GLN A 287 7.63 0.08 0.04
CA GLN A 287 8.23 0.52 -1.21
C GLN A 287 9.74 0.25 -1.22
N LEU A 288 10.45 0.53 -0.12
CA LEU A 288 11.86 0.17 0.05
C LEU A 288 12.08 -1.33 -0.18
N GLY A 289 11.34 -2.18 0.52
CA GLY A 289 11.42 -3.64 0.35
C GLY A 289 11.08 -4.10 -1.07
N ALA A 290 10.13 -3.46 -1.76
CA ALA A 290 9.78 -3.78 -3.14
C ALA A 290 10.93 -3.48 -4.12
N ILE A 291 11.65 -2.38 -3.93
CA ILE A 291 12.79 -1.99 -4.78
C ILE A 291 13.95 -2.98 -4.57
N ILE A 292 14.30 -3.31 -3.31
CA ILE A 292 15.35 -4.28 -2.98
C ILE A 292 15.00 -5.66 -3.57
N ARG A 293 13.77 -6.13 -3.35
CA ARG A 293 13.28 -7.40 -3.90
C ARG A 293 13.34 -7.44 -5.42
N SER A 294 13.02 -6.33 -6.09
CA SER A 294 13.09 -6.23 -7.55
C SER A 294 14.52 -6.40 -8.07
N TRP A 295 15.50 -5.79 -7.40
CA TRP A 295 16.90 -5.93 -7.75
C TRP A 295 17.41 -7.36 -7.51
N LEU A 296 17.16 -7.95 -6.33
CA LEU A 296 17.52 -9.32 -6.01
C LEU A 296 16.88 -10.33 -6.98
N ARG A 297 15.62 -10.11 -7.37
CA ARG A 297 14.96 -10.93 -8.38
C ARG A 297 15.71 -10.89 -9.71
N ASP A 298 16.15 -9.71 -10.16
CA ASP A 298 16.86 -9.57 -11.41
C ASP A 298 18.24 -10.23 -11.34
N VAL A 299 18.95 -10.14 -10.21
CA VAL A 299 20.17 -10.94 -9.95
C VAL A 299 19.87 -12.43 -10.07
N MET A 300 18.79 -12.92 -9.46
CA MET A 300 18.39 -14.32 -9.56
C MET A 300 18.06 -14.74 -11.00
N MET A 301 17.46 -13.86 -11.81
CA MET A 301 17.16 -14.17 -13.22
C MET A 301 18.46 -14.35 -14.02
N VAL A 302 19.48 -13.54 -13.78
CA VAL A 302 20.79 -13.71 -14.42
C VAL A 302 21.44 -15.03 -13.99
N CYS A 303 21.48 -15.34 -12.69
CA CYS A 303 21.99 -16.60 -12.15
C CYS A 303 21.26 -17.84 -12.73
N ALA A 304 19.96 -17.70 -13.04
CA ALA A 304 19.15 -18.75 -13.65
C ALA A 304 19.27 -18.83 -15.18
N GLY A 305 20.10 -17.99 -15.82
CA GLY A 305 20.29 -17.98 -17.28
C GLY A 305 19.14 -17.37 -18.07
N ALA A 306 18.34 -16.48 -17.45
CA ALA A 306 17.19 -15.80 -18.07
C ALA A 306 17.33 -14.25 -18.01
N PRO A 307 18.43 -13.67 -18.55
CA PRO A 307 18.69 -12.22 -18.47
C PRO A 307 17.65 -11.38 -19.23
N GLU A 308 16.90 -11.95 -20.16
CA GLU A 308 15.81 -11.28 -20.88
C GLU A 308 14.62 -10.92 -19.98
N LEU A 309 14.55 -11.50 -18.79
CA LEU A 309 13.50 -11.23 -17.81
C LEU A 309 13.85 -10.08 -16.84
N ILE A 310 15.02 -9.43 -17.00
CA ILE A 310 15.45 -8.29 -16.19
C ILE A 310 14.47 -7.12 -16.38
N ILE A 311 14.08 -6.52 -15.27
CA ILE A 311 13.20 -5.35 -15.24
C ILE A 311 14.00 -4.07 -15.03
N ASN A 312 15.00 -4.08 -14.14
CA ASN A 312 15.82 -2.92 -13.80
C ASN A 312 16.96 -2.72 -14.81
N VAL A 313 16.60 -2.48 -16.08
CA VAL A 313 17.55 -2.35 -17.20
C VAL A 313 18.48 -1.13 -17.07
N ASP A 314 18.12 -0.16 -16.26
CA ASP A 314 18.91 1.04 -15.95
C ASP A 314 20.14 0.77 -15.08
N VAL A 315 20.19 -0.36 -14.39
CA VAL A 315 21.31 -0.80 -13.53
C VAL A 315 21.81 -2.21 -13.87
N ILE A 316 21.71 -2.59 -15.12
CA ILE A 316 22.07 -3.95 -15.60
C ILE A 316 23.51 -4.33 -15.28
N SER A 317 24.45 -3.36 -15.27
CA SER A 317 25.86 -3.62 -14.94
C SER A 317 25.98 -4.15 -13.50
N SER A 318 25.41 -3.44 -12.52
CA SER A 318 25.49 -3.84 -11.11
C SER A 318 24.77 -5.17 -10.84
N ILE A 319 23.70 -5.48 -11.59
CA ILE A 319 23.01 -6.77 -11.51
C ILE A 319 23.92 -7.90 -12.00
N ASN A 320 24.61 -7.71 -13.13
CA ASN A 320 25.54 -8.70 -13.67
C ASN A 320 26.76 -8.91 -12.76
N ASP A 321 27.32 -7.82 -12.19
CA ASP A 321 28.44 -7.88 -11.25
C ASP A 321 28.05 -8.68 -9.99
N ALA A 322 26.86 -8.43 -9.45
CA ALA A 322 26.33 -9.18 -8.31
C ALA A 322 26.08 -10.66 -8.68
N ALA A 323 25.50 -10.93 -9.85
CA ALA A 323 25.22 -12.30 -10.30
C ALA A 323 26.50 -13.10 -10.55
N ALA A 324 27.60 -12.46 -10.92
CA ALA A 324 28.91 -13.11 -11.07
C ALA A 324 29.53 -13.53 -9.72
N ALA A 325 29.11 -12.91 -8.60
CA ALA A 325 29.61 -13.18 -7.26
C ALA A 325 28.73 -14.10 -6.43
N THR A 326 27.57 -14.52 -6.97
CA THR A 326 26.56 -15.31 -6.21
C THR A 326 25.89 -16.36 -7.11
N ASP A 327 24.95 -17.09 -6.54
CA ASP A 327 24.13 -18.10 -7.24
C ASP A 327 22.62 -17.96 -6.91
N ALA A 328 21.78 -18.73 -7.61
CA ALA A 328 20.34 -18.68 -7.40
C ALA A 328 19.89 -19.07 -5.98
N PRO A 329 20.42 -20.15 -5.34
CA PRO A 329 20.12 -20.48 -3.94
C PRO A 329 20.51 -19.38 -2.96
N ARG A 330 21.66 -18.74 -3.11
CA ARG A 330 22.11 -17.62 -2.26
C ARG A 330 21.22 -16.40 -2.44
N THR A 331 20.87 -16.07 -3.68
CA THR A 331 19.94 -14.98 -3.97
C THR A 331 18.53 -15.26 -3.42
N ALA A 332 18.07 -16.51 -3.40
CA ALA A 332 16.81 -16.89 -2.77
C ALA A 332 16.83 -16.66 -1.25
N ARG A 333 17.97 -16.92 -0.58
CA ARG A 333 18.15 -16.58 0.86
C ARG A 333 18.08 -15.06 1.09
N ALA A 334 18.74 -14.27 0.25
CA ALA A 334 18.66 -12.80 0.31
C ALA A 334 17.21 -12.29 0.11
N LEU A 335 16.43 -12.89 -0.79
CA LEU A 335 15.02 -12.57 -0.96
C LEU A 335 14.19 -12.93 0.30
N ALA A 336 14.50 -14.07 0.95
CA ALA A 336 13.85 -14.46 2.19
C ALA A 336 14.12 -13.46 3.34
N ALA A 337 15.33 -12.87 3.42
CA ALA A 337 15.66 -11.83 4.40
C ALA A 337 14.75 -10.60 4.25
N VAL A 338 14.44 -10.18 3.01
CA VAL A 338 13.50 -9.07 2.76
C VAL A 338 12.09 -9.42 3.24
N GLU A 339 11.62 -10.64 3.02
CA GLU A 339 10.29 -11.07 3.48
C GLU A 339 10.23 -11.22 5.01
N CYS A 340 11.31 -11.68 5.65
CA CYS A 340 11.42 -11.74 7.12
C CYS A 340 11.35 -10.32 7.72
N ALA A 341 12.11 -9.37 7.19
CA ALA A 341 12.07 -7.98 7.63
C ALA A 341 10.69 -7.36 7.45
N HIS A 342 10.05 -7.57 6.30
CA HIS A 342 8.68 -7.12 6.05
C HIS A 342 7.68 -7.70 7.07
N THR A 343 7.80 -8.98 7.35
CA THR A 343 6.95 -9.66 8.33
C THR A 343 7.20 -9.12 9.74
N ALA A 344 8.46 -8.96 10.17
CA ALA A 344 8.82 -8.43 11.48
C ALA A 344 8.27 -7.01 11.71
N ILE A 345 8.35 -6.13 10.68
CA ILE A 345 7.77 -4.78 10.73
C ILE A 345 6.25 -4.85 10.95
N THR A 346 5.54 -5.80 10.32
CA THR A 346 4.10 -5.96 10.53
C THR A 346 3.76 -6.44 11.94
N TYR A 347 4.69 -7.07 12.66
CA TYR A 347 4.59 -7.45 14.07
C TYR A 347 5.14 -6.39 15.04
N ASN A 348 5.28 -5.13 14.59
CA ASN A 348 5.75 -3.98 15.38
C ASN A 348 7.19 -4.12 15.91
N VAL A 349 8.04 -4.90 15.26
CA VAL A 349 9.48 -4.84 15.49
C VAL A 349 10.01 -3.50 14.95
N SER A 350 11.00 -2.92 15.65
CA SER A 350 11.59 -1.64 15.22
C SER A 350 12.04 -1.70 13.76
N PRO A 351 11.57 -0.77 12.89
CA PRO A 351 12.02 -0.69 11.51
C PRO A 351 13.55 -0.55 11.38
N GLU A 352 14.20 0.14 12.33
CA GLU A 352 15.65 0.28 12.38
C GLU A 352 16.32 -1.10 12.44
N THR A 353 15.98 -1.88 13.47
CA THR A 353 16.51 -3.23 13.63
C THR A 353 16.19 -4.14 12.47
N CYS A 354 14.98 -4.03 11.90
CA CYS A 354 14.59 -4.86 10.76
C CYS A 354 15.43 -4.55 9.51
N ILE A 355 15.74 -3.27 9.25
CA ILE A 355 16.55 -2.86 8.09
C ILE A 355 18.02 -3.23 8.30
N ASP A 356 18.57 -3.03 9.53
CA ASP A 356 19.92 -3.45 9.89
C ASP A 356 20.11 -4.94 9.59
N VAL A 357 19.28 -5.79 10.22
CA VAL A 357 19.35 -7.26 10.07
C VAL A 357 19.17 -7.66 8.62
N MET A 358 18.21 -7.08 7.91
CA MET A 358 17.95 -7.36 6.50
C MET A 358 19.19 -7.12 5.64
N LEU A 359 19.87 -5.99 5.78
CA LEU A 359 21.06 -5.69 4.97
C LEU A 359 22.23 -6.60 5.32
N PHE A 360 22.44 -6.92 6.59
CA PHE A 360 23.46 -7.91 7.01
C PHE A 360 23.17 -9.29 6.42
N GLU A 361 21.93 -9.77 6.52
CA GLU A 361 21.53 -11.07 5.95
C GLU A 361 21.65 -11.10 4.42
N ILE A 362 21.30 -10.01 3.73
CA ILE A 362 21.48 -9.90 2.28
C ILE A 362 22.96 -9.95 1.91
N ARG A 363 23.82 -9.18 2.60
CA ARG A 363 25.27 -9.18 2.35
C ARG A 363 25.85 -10.57 2.59
N GLU A 364 25.56 -11.21 3.71
CA GLU A 364 26.03 -12.56 4.03
C GLU A 364 25.52 -13.59 3.02
N ALA A 365 24.26 -13.51 2.62
CA ALA A 365 23.69 -14.41 1.64
C ALA A 365 24.34 -14.29 0.26
N LEU A 366 24.60 -13.07 -0.24
CA LEU A 366 25.16 -12.85 -1.57
C LEU A 366 26.67 -13.03 -1.61
N TYR A 367 27.41 -12.54 -0.59
CA TYR A 367 28.87 -12.38 -0.64
C TYR A 367 29.62 -13.06 0.52
N GLY A 368 28.92 -13.63 1.50
CA GLY A 368 29.54 -14.37 2.60
C GLY A 368 30.24 -15.62 2.10
N THR A 369 31.36 -15.98 2.73
CA THR A 369 32.02 -17.27 2.51
C THR A 369 31.18 -18.37 3.12
N ASP A 370 30.99 -19.48 2.43
CA ASP A 370 30.28 -20.64 2.99
C ASP A 370 30.99 -21.08 4.30
N SER A 371 30.18 -21.35 5.33
CA SER A 371 30.69 -21.83 6.63
C SER A 371 31.49 -23.13 6.55
N ALA A 372 31.44 -23.84 5.41
CA ALA A 372 32.28 -24.99 5.12
C ALA A 372 33.78 -24.62 5.01
N ASP A 373 34.12 -23.41 4.58
CA ASP A 373 35.51 -22.95 4.48
C ASP A 373 36.08 -22.44 5.82
N ARG A 374 35.24 -22.17 6.83
CA ARG A 374 35.68 -21.76 8.17
C ARG A 374 36.13 -22.89 9.08
N VAL A 375 35.95 -24.15 8.70
CA VAL A 375 36.38 -25.34 9.45
C VAL A 375 37.71 -25.90 8.96
N ALA A 376 38.30 -25.30 7.92
CA ALA A 376 39.54 -25.76 7.28
C ALA A 376 40.77 -24.88 7.59
N VAL A 377 40.76 -24.06 8.68
CA VAL A 377 41.95 -23.34 9.17
C VAL A 377 42.19 -23.64 10.64
#